data_aac4da0522c47c1cd6061d3f820ca8bb
#
_entry.id   aac4da0522c47c1cd6061d3f820ca8bb
#
_cell.length_a   1.000
_cell.length_b   1.000
_cell.length_c   1.000
_cell.angle_alpha   90.00
_cell.angle_beta   90.00
_cell.angle_gamma   90.00
#
_symmetry.space_group_name_H-M   'P 1'
#
loop_
_entity.id
_entity.type
_entity.pdbx_description
1 polymer ?
#
loop_
_entity_poly.entity_id
_entity_poly.type
_entity_poly.pdbx_seq_one_letter_code
_entity_poly.pdbx_strand_id
1 'polypeptide(L)'
;LLERYTLCRFETPAEWRTWFETNKSRLFFTESGGWFFLVNTRDKNVPGNDYRVLCTESIKEPIEKKTLKEDEKEPVKVQAFTKKMSNGNRLITIRMKIHPGYRIYTQVDKSAPYLPTTITFVLPKGVEKVGELKRPSGRAYNSAGTVVVEEEAIFTQEVRGTGNVTCVIEYQSCNDQMCMPP
;
A
#
# COMPACT_ATOMS: atom_id res chain seq x y z
N LEU A 1 -20.17 5.70 -6.08
CA LEU A 1 -19.59 4.43 -6.53
C LEU A 1 -18.42 4.66 -7.50
N LEU A 2 -18.58 5.52 -8.52
CA LEU A 2 -17.52 5.78 -9.51
C LEU A 2 -16.26 6.41 -8.91
N GLU A 3 -16.41 7.32 -7.95
CA GLU A 3 -15.29 7.94 -7.22
C GLU A 3 -14.34 6.91 -6.61
N ARG A 4 -14.89 5.79 -6.15
CA ARG A 4 -14.11 4.72 -5.54
C ARG A 4 -13.18 4.01 -6.53
N TYR A 5 -13.56 3.94 -7.80
CA TYR A 5 -12.82 3.17 -8.81
C TYR A 5 -12.08 4.02 -9.85
N THR A 6 -12.22 5.33 -9.80
CA THR A 6 -11.58 6.23 -10.79
C THR A 6 -10.66 7.26 -10.15
N LEU A 7 -10.64 7.38 -8.83
CA LEU A 7 -9.95 8.44 -8.08
C LEU A 7 -10.36 9.86 -8.49
N CYS A 8 -11.46 9.98 -9.24
CA CYS A 8 -12.04 11.24 -9.68
C CYS A 8 -13.28 11.57 -8.86
N ARG A 9 -13.53 12.85 -8.67
CA ARG A 9 -14.73 13.32 -7.98
C ARG A 9 -15.43 14.38 -8.84
N PHE A 10 -16.67 14.09 -9.19
CA PHE A 10 -17.55 15.02 -9.92
C PHE A 10 -18.88 15.07 -9.22
N GLU A 11 -19.52 16.24 -9.23
CA GLU A 11 -20.76 16.46 -8.52
C GLU A 11 -21.99 15.98 -9.29
N THR A 12 -21.92 16.04 -10.62
CA THR A 12 -23.06 15.72 -11.49
C THR A 12 -22.82 14.52 -12.41
N PRO A 13 -23.88 13.79 -12.78
CA PRO A 13 -23.77 12.73 -13.80
C PRO A 13 -23.28 13.21 -15.17
N ALA A 14 -23.53 14.48 -15.50
CA ALA A 14 -23.10 15.07 -16.76
C ALA A 14 -21.56 15.21 -16.82
N GLU A 15 -20.94 15.66 -15.72
CA GLU A 15 -19.48 15.76 -15.59
C GLU A 15 -18.83 14.39 -15.69
N TRP A 16 -19.40 13.37 -15.03
CA TRP A 16 -18.94 11.98 -15.14
C TRP A 16 -18.97 11.48 -16.58
N ARG A 17 -20.05 11.78 -17.31
CA ARG A 17 -20.19 11.39 -18.72
C ARG A 17 -19.15 12.10 -19.59
N THR A 18 -18.98 13.41 -19.41
CA THR A 18 -17.99 14.20 -20.14
C THR A 18 -16.58 13.68 -19.91
N TRP A 19 -16.22 13.45 -18.67
CA TRP A 19 -14.93 12.87 -18.31
C TRP A 19 -14.71 11.50 -18.96
N PHE A 20 -15.70 10.62 -18.89
CA PHE A 20 -15.62 9.29 -19.49
C PHE A 20 -15.45 9.37 -21.00
N GLU A 21 -16.27 10.12 -21.70
CA GLU A 21 -16.19 10.28 -23.15
C GLU A 21 -14.84 10.83 -23.62
N THR A 22 -14.29 11.78 -22.85
CA THR A 22 -12.97 12.36 -23.11
C THR A 22 -11.82 11.36 -22.92
N ASN A 23 -11.94 10.45 -21.97
CA ASN A 23 -10.84 9.61 -21.55
C ASN A 23 -10.99 8.12 -21.91
N LYS A 24 -12.15 7.66 -22.37
CA LYS A 24 -12.46 6.23 -22.59
C LYS A 24 -11.43 5.47 -23.42
N SER A 25 -10.80 6.10 -24.40
CA SER A 25 -9.76 5.49 -25.25
C SER A 25 -8.40 5.35 -24.55
N ARG A 26 -8.23 5.99 -23.39
CA ARG A 26 -7.00 6.00 -22.60
C ARG A 26 -7.19 5.34 -21.23
N LEU A 27 -8.41 4.91 -20.92
CA LEU A 27 -8.68 4.23 -19.66
C LEU A 27 -8.07 2.83 -19.68
N PHE A 28 -7.46 2.47 -18.60
CA PHE A 28 -7.04 1.10 -18.34
C PHE A 28 -7.36 0.74 -16.88
N PHE A 29 -7.59 -0.54 -16.67
CA PHE A 29 -7.85 -1.09 -15.35
C PHE A 29 -6.53 -1.58 -14.75
N THR A 30 -6.33 -1.34 -13.47
CA THR A 30 -5.20 -1.87 -12.71
C THR A 30 -5.66 -2.51 -11.40
N GLU A 31 -5.03 -3.61 -11.06
CA GLU A 31 -5.17 -4.28 -9.78
C GLU A 31 -4.03 -3.91 -8.82
N SER A 32 -2.98 -3.26 -9.33
CA SER A 32 -1.86 -2.79 -8.54
C SER A 32 -2.28 -1.57 -7.71
N GLY A 33 -2.23 -1.70 -6.39
CA GLY A 33 -2.59 -0.62 -5.47
C GLY A 33 -4.10 -0.44 -5.23
N GLY A 34 -4.92 -1.34 -5.74
CA GLY A 34 -6.38 -1.29 -5.65
C GLY A 34 -7.02 -1.56 -7.02
N TRP A 35 -8.32 -1.59 -7.06
CA TRP A 35 -9.07 -1.85 -8.29
C TRP A 35 -9.52 -0.52 -8.88
N PHE A 36 -8.68 0.05 -9.76
CA PHE A 36 -8.91 1.39 -10.31
C PHE A 36 -8.92 1.40 -11.83
N PHE A 37 -9.74 2.30 -12.38
CA PHE A 37 -9.64 2.75 -13.75
C PHE A 37 -8.82 4.04 -13.77
N LEU A 38 -7.67 3.99 -14.40
CA LEU A 38 -6.74 5.11 -14.53
C LEU A 38 -6.68 5.60 -15.98
N VAL A 39 -6.32 6.87 -16.16
CA VAL A 39 -6.10 7.45 -17.49
C VAL A 39 -4.63 7.39 -17.82
N ASN A 40 -4.29 6.73 -18.93
CA ASN A 40 -2.94 6.77 -19.46
C ASN A 40 -2.64 8.17 -20.03
N THR A 41 -1.71 8.88 -19.39
CA THR A 41 -1.35 10.25 -19.76
C THR A 41 -0.17 10.35 -20.70
N ARG A 42 0.58 9.27 -20.90
CA ARG A 42 1.80 9.26 -21.73
C ARG A 42 1.62 8.64 -23.09
N ASP A 43 1.01 7.50 -23.16
CA ASP A 43 0.82 6.78 -24.42
C ASP A 43 -0.56 6.13 -24.43
N LYS A 44 -1.12 6.03 -25.62
CA LYS A 44 -2.43 5.40 -25.84
C LYS A 44 -2.45 3.91 -25.54
N ASN A 45 -1.30 3.25 -25.60
CA ASN A 45 -1.19 1.79 -25.55
C ASN A 45 -0.35 1.25 -24.38
N VAL A 46 0.36 2.10 -23.64
CA VAL A 46 1.25 1.67 -22.55
C VAL A 46 0.86 2.39 -21.26
N PRO A 47 0.53 1.67 -20.22
CA PRO A 47 0.32 2.27 -18.90
C PRO A 47 1.61 2.99 -18.46
N GLY A 48 1.54 4.29 -18.28
CA GLY A 48 2.67 5.07 -17.77
C GLY A 48 2.76 4.94 -16.25
N ASN A 49 3.95 5.10 -15.69
CA ASN A 49 4.15 5.16 -14.24
C ASN A 49 3.68 6.49 -13.60
N ASP A 50 3.16 7.41 -14.39
CA ASP A 50 2.66 8.68 -13.92
C ASP A 50 1.12 8.67 -13.94
N TYR A 51 0.55 8.12 -12.88
CA TYR A 51 -0.88 7.94 -12.68
C TYR A 51 -1.57 9.24 -12.24
N ARG A 52 -1.16 10.38 -12.76
CA ARG A 52 -1.87 11.63 -12.49
C ARG A 52 -3.23 11.56 -13.17
N VAL A 53 -4.22 11.40 -12.35
CA VAL A 53 -5.60 11.46 -12.78
C VAL A 53 -5.88 12.87 -13.26
N LEU A 54 -6.13 13.06 -14.54
CA LEU A 54 -6.52 14.35 -15.11
C LEU A 54 -7.99 14.66 -14.79
N CYS A 55 -8.33 14.68 -13.51
CA CYS A 55 -9.63 15.18 -13.07
C CYS A 55 -9.63 16.72 -12.96
N THR A 56 -8.49 17.37 -13.20
CA THR A 56 -8.26 18.77 -12.86
C THR A 56 -8.69 19.77 -13.93
N GLU A 57 -9.05 19.37 -15.14
CA GLU A 57 -9.43 20.33 -16.19
C GLU A 57 -10.84 20.90 -16.04
N SER A 58 -11.66 20.37 -15.12
CA SER A 58 -13.03 20.85 -14.92
C SER A 58 -13.26 21.65 -13.65
N ILE A 59 -12.27 21.76 -12.77
CA ILE A 59 -12.43 22.52 -11.52
C ILE A 59 -11.79 23.90 -11.71
N LYS A 60 -12.60 24.88 -12.04
CA LYS A 60 -12.23 26.32 -12.13
C LYS A 60 -12.07 27.01 -10.77
N GLU A 61 -12.08 26.29 -9.68
CA GLU A 61 -11.73 26.83 -8.37
C GLU A 61 -10.46 26.17 -7.86
N PRO A 62 -9.50 26.95 -7.33
CA PRO A 62 -8.35 26.35 -6.69
C PRO A 62 -8.86 25.60 -5.47
N ILE A 63 -8.84 24.26 -5.55
CA ILE A 63 -8.83 23.48 -4.31
C ILE A 63 -7.62 24.02 -3.56
N GLU A 64 -7.86 24.70 -2.43
CA GLU A 64 -6.80 24.94 -1.47
C GLU A 64 -6.07 23.61 -1.32
N LYS A 65 -4.83 23.60 -1.80
CA LYS A 65 -3.91 22.50 -1.57
C LYS A 65 -3.79 22.44 -0.05
N LYS A 66 -4.67 21.68 0.58
CA LYS A 66 -4.46 21.24 1.94
C LYS A 66 -3.18 20.45 1.85
N THR A 67 -2.08 21.14 2.15
CA THR A 67 -0.75 20.53 2.18
C THR A 67 -0.90 19.44 3.23
N LEU A 68 -1.01 18.19 2.78
CA LEU A 68 -1.01 17.05 3.69
C LEU A 68 0.23 17.23 4.55
N LYS A 69 0.07 17.19 5.86
CA LYS A 69 1.21 17.17 6.78
C LYS A 69 2.13 16.06 6.34
N GLU A 70 3.41 16.23 6.50
CA GLU A 70 4.43 15.28 6.03
C GLU A 70 4.15 13.84 6.50
N ASP A 71 3.57 13.70 7.69
CA ASP A 71 3.09 12.43 8.26
C ASP A 71 1.86 11.83 7.55
N GLU A 72 1.08 12.63 6.82
CA GLU A 72 -0.07 12.16 6.03
C GLU A 72 0.34 11.70 4.62
N LYS A 73 1.51 12.12 4.13
CA LYS A 73 2.07 11.66 2.86
C LYS A 73 2.71 10.27 2.97
N GLU A 74 3.28 9.97 4.13
CA GLU A 74 3.88 8.67 4.45
C GLU A 74 3.32 8.17 5.79
N PRO A 75 2.10 7.60 5.78
CA PRO A 75 1.43 7.22 7.02
C PRO A 75 2.05 6.02 7.74
N VAL A 76 3.09 5.40 7.16
CA VAL A 76 3.79 4.27 7.77
C VAL A 76 5.29 4.52 7.74
N LYS A 77 5.91 4.59 8.91
CA LYS A 77 7.38 4.68 9.06
C LYS A 77 7.94 3.30 9.32
N VAL A 78 8.82 2.83 8.43
CA VAL A 78 9.42 1.50 8.52
C VAL A 78 10.85 1.60 9.04
N GLN A 79 11.20 0.72 9.99
CA GLN A 79 12.54 0.58 10.55
C GLN A 79 12.91 -0.89 10.61
N ALA A 80 14.16 -1.22 10.28
CA ALA A 80 14.70 -2.57 10.39
C ALA A 80 15.88 -2.61 11.34
N PHE A 81 15.90 -3.62 12.21
CA PHE A 81 16.95 -3.84 13.20
C PHE A 81 17.47 -5.28 13.11
N THR A 82 18.71 -5.48 13.41
CA THR A 82 19.30 -6.82 13.53
C THR A 82 19.94 -6.98 14.90
N LYS A 83 19.62 -8.07 15.61
CA LYS A 83 20.20 -8.41 16.91
C LYS A 83 20.81 -9.80 16.84
N LYS A 84 22.06 -9.95 17.32
CA LYS A 84 22.69 -11.25 17.51
C LYS A 84 22.07 -11.96 18.70
N MET A 85 21.74 -13.23 18.53
CA MET A 85 21.14 -14.08 19.55
C MET A 85 22.22 -14.95 20.23
N SER A 86 21.90 -15.50 21.40
CA SER A 86 22.79 -16.36 22.16
C SER A 86 23.16 -17.67 21.44
N ASN A 87 22.27 -18.15 20.57
CA ASN A 87 22.50 -19.35 19.74
C ASN A 87 23.35 -19.07 18.49
N GLY A 88 23.92 -17.86 18.35
CA GLY A 88 24.73 -17.44 17.21
C GLY A 88 23.95 -16.96 15.99
N ASN A 89 22.65 -17.15 15.94
CA ASN A 89 21.76 -16.64 14.90
C ASN A 89 21.54 -15.13 15.05
N ARG A 90 20.88 -14.53 14.07
CA ARG A 90 20.49 -13.12 14.09
C ARG A 90 18.96 -13.02 13.98
N LEU A 91 18.39 -12.17 14.82
CA LEU A 91 16.98 -11.81 14.74
C LEU A 91 16.85 -10.51 13.95
N ILE A 92 16.18 -10.57 12.83
CA ILE A 92 15.77 -9.39 12.05
C ILE A 92 14.41 -8.97 12.58
N THR A 93 14.30 -7.71 12.98
CA THR A 93 13.05 -7.11 13.44
C THR A 93 12.68 -5.97 12.50
N ILE A 94 11.50 -6.03 11.92
CA ILE A 94 10.93 -4.97 11.09
C ILE A 94 9.79 -4.35 11.91
N ARG A 95 9.93 -3.07 12.18
CA ARG A 95 8.95 -2.27 12.91
C ARG A 95 8.31 -1.29 11.95
N MET A 96 7.00 -1.32 11.88
CA MET A 96 6.19 -0.39 11.09
C MET A 96 5.35 0.43 12.05
N LYS A 97 5.68 1.73 12.21
CA LYS A 97 4.87 2.69 12.95
C LYS A 97 3.82 3.28 12.03
N ILE A 98 2.55 3.14 12.41
CA ILE A 98 1.39 3.55 11.62
C ILE A 98 0.83 4.83 12.21
N HIS A 99 0.62 5.84 11.36
CA HIS A 99 0.04 7.12 11.79
C HIS A 99 -1.41 6.92 12.30
N PRO A 100 -1.83 7.60 13.37
CA PRO A 100 -3.19 7.54 13.88
C PRO A 100 -4.23 7.75 12.77
N GLY A 101 -5.27 6.90 12.76
CA GLY A 101 -6.30 6.90 11.73
C GLY A 101 -6.00 6.07 10.50
N TYR A 102 -4.77 5.54 10.38
CA TYR A 102 -4.38 4.60 9.33
C TYR A 102 -4.26 3.18 9.88
N ARG A 103 -4.31 2.23 8.96
CA ARG A 103 -4.13 0.79 9.22
C ARG A 103 -3.40 0.12 8.08
N ILE A 104 -2.71 -0.97 8.38
CA ILE A 104 -2.17 -1.91 7.41
C ILE A 104 -2.85 -3.27 7.59
N TYR A 105 -2.78 -4.10 6.56
CA TYR A 105 -3.43 -5.42 6.54
C TYR A 105 -2.37 -6.49 6.72
N THR A 106 -2.50 -7.35 7.72
CA THR A 106 -1.58 -8.46 7.96
C THR A 106 -2.11 -9.78 7.40
N GLN A 107 -3.42 -9.87 7.26
CA GLN A 107 -4.13 -10.95 6.60
C GLN A 107 -5.33 -10.38 5.86
N VAL A 108 -5.60 -10.87 4.66
CA VAL A 108 -6.70 -10.40 3.83
C VAL A 108 -7.46 -11.62 3.30
N ASP A 109 -8.79 -11.55 3.39
CA ASP A 109 -9.64 -12.53 2.72
C ASP A 109 -9.50 -12.42 1.20
N LYS A 110 -9.61 -13.55 0.50
CA LYS A 110 -9.44 -13.61 -0.96
C LYS A 110 -10.43 -12.75 -1.75
N SER A 111 -11.58 -12.45 -1.17
CA SER A 111 -12.62 -11.61 -1.78
C SER A 111 -12.48 -10.13 -1.44
N ALA A 112 -11.59 -9.76 -0.51
CA ALA A 112 -11.44 -8.39 -0.06
C ALA A 112 -10.49 -7.61 -0.98
N PRO A 113 -10.80 -6.32 -1.26
CA PRO A 113 -10.02 -5.49 -2.20
C PRO A 113 -8.77 -4.88 -1.56
N TYR A 114 -8.17 -5.53 -0.58
CA TYR A 114 -7.01 -5.03 0.15
C TYR A 114 -5.79 -5.90 -0.14
N LEU A 115 -4.60 -5.30 0.00
CA LEU A 115 -3.33 -6.01 -0.12
C LEU A 115 -2.75 -6.33 1.26
N PRO A 116 -2.42 -7.59 1.54
CA PRO A 116 -1.77 -7.96 2.78
C PRO A 116 -0.32 -7.46 2.80
N THR A 117 0.18 -7.13 3.97
CA THR A 117 1.61 -6.85 4.16
C THR A 117 2.41 -8.10 3.90
N THR A 118 3.31 -8.03 2.92
CA THR A 118 4.27 -9.08 2.58
C THR A 118 5.69 -8.64 2.88
N ILE A 119 6.51 -9.58 3.34
CA ILE A 119 7.93 -9.35 3.60
C ILE A 119 8.73 -10.44 2.92
N THR A 120 9.50 -10.04 1.93
CA THR A 120 10.40 -10.91 1.19
C THR A 120 11.84 -10.65 1.61
N PHE A 121 12.56 -11.72 1.96
CA PHE A 121 13.97 -11.65 2.34
C PHE A 121 14.83 -12.13 1.18
N VAL A 122 15.70 -11.25 0.67
CA VAL A 122 16.74 -11.60 -0.29
C VAL A 122 17.98 -11.96 0.52
N LEU A 123 18.29 -13.26 0.54
CA LEU A 123 19.37 -13.82 1.35
C LEU A 123 20.63 -14.01 0.50
N PRO A 124 21.81 -13.57 0.96
CA PRO A 124 23.05 -13.88 0.30
C PRO A 124 23.44 -15.34 0.50
N LYS A 125 24.39 -15.82 -0.30
CA LYS A 125 24.91 -17.19 -0.19
C LYS A 125 25.41 -17.50 1.23
N GLY A 126 24.95 -18.60 1.81
CA GLY A 126 25.31 -19.04 3.16
C GLY A 126 24.47 -18.39 4.28
N VAL A 127 23.43 -17.64 3.92
CA VAL A 127 22.43 -17.18 4.88
C VAL A 127 21.10 -17.88 4.59
N GLU A 128 20.46 -18.38 5.64
CA GLU A 128 19.18 -19.09 5.54
C GLU A 128 18.20 -18.64 6.65
N LYS A 129 16.91 -18.73 6.37
CA LYS A 129 15.86 -18.49 7.37
C LYS A 129 15.83 -19.62 8.37
N VAL A 130 15.58 -19.28 9.63
CA VAL A 130 15.32 -20.22 10.70
C VAL A 130 13.90 -20.03 11.19
N GLY A 131 13.07 -21.04 11.02
CA GLY A 131 11.64 -20.95 11.31
C GLY A 131 10.87 -20.02 10.39
N GLU A 132 9.64 -19.74 10.77
CA GLU A 132 8.73 -18.90 10.01
C GLU A 132 8.77 -17.43 10.44
N LEU A 133 8.37 -16.55 9.52
CA LEU A 133 8.17 -15.14 9.80
C LEU A 133 7.07 -14.98 10.86
N LYS A 134 7.44 -14.45 12.01
CA LYS A 134 6.46 -14.07 13.04
C LYS A 134 5.81 -12.75 12.65
N ARG A 135 4.49 -12.77 12.63
CA ARG A 135 3.65 -11.63 12.29
C ARG A 135 3.05 -11.00 13.55
N PRO A 136 2.74 -9.68 13.53
CA PRO A 136 2.06 -9.05 14.65
C PRO A 136 0.64 -9.61 14.82
N SER A 137 0.16 -9.63 16.04
CA SER A 137 -1.25 -9.80 16.32
C SER A 137 -1.99 -8.57 15.83
N GLY A 138 -3.07 -8.75 15.12
CA GLY A 138 -3.91 -7.67 14.66
C GLY A 138 -5.35 -7.81 15.17
N ARG A 139 -6.18 -6.83 14.84
CA ARG A 139 -7.61 -6.82 15.12
C ARG A 139 -8.37 -7.38 13.91
N ALA A 140 -9.40 -8.18 14.15
CA ALA A 140 -10.32 -8.57 13.08
C ALA A 140 -10.99 -7.31 12.50
N TYR A 141 -10.88 -7.15 11.20
CA TYR A 141 -11.49 -6.02 10.48
C TYR A 141 -12.91 -6.35 10.03
N ASN A 142 -13.15 -7.60 9.67
CA ASN A 142 -14.46 -8.10 9.27
C ASN A 142 -14.61 -9.59 9.65
N SER A 143 -15.80 -10.12 9.49
CA SER A 143 -16.11 -11.55 9.73
C SER A 143 -15.51 -12.50 8.72
N ALA A 144 -15.01 -12.00 7.58
CA ALA A 144 -14.42 -12.81 6.51
C ALA A 144 -12.93 -13.16 6.75
N GLY A 145 -12.35 -12.73 7.87
CA GLY A 145 -10.98 -13.10 8.24
C GLY A 145 -9.90 -12.09 7.84
N THR A 146 -10.27 -10.89 7.43
CA THR A 146 -9.31 -9.79 7.25
C THR A 146 -8.84 -9.27 8.60
N VAL A 147 -7.53 -9.12 8.77
CA VAL A 147 -6.88 -8.66 10.02
C VAL A 147 -6.07 -7.39 9.75
N VAL A 148 -6.26 -6.39 10.59
CA VAL A 148 -5.56 -5.09 10.50
C VAL A 148 -4.73 -4.81 11.74
N VAL A 149 -3.70 -3.96 11.55
CA VAL A 149 -2.90 -3.37 12.62
C VAL A 149 -2.94 -1.85 12.45
N GLU A 150 -3.11 -1.09 13.53
CA GLU A 150 -3.38 0.35 13.52
C GLU A 150 -2.29 1.16 14.20
N GLU A 151 -1.49 0.77 15.08
CA GLU A 151 -0.49 1.59 15.78
C GLU A 151 0.93 1.19 15.43
N GLU A 152 1.26 -0.05 15.70
CA GLU A 152 2.59 -0.58 15.48
C GLU A 152 2.51 -2.05 15.06
N ALA A 153 3.17 -2.37 13.94
CA ALA A 153 3.32 -3.74 13.48
C ALA A 153 4.78 -4.17 13.61
N ILE A 154 5.02 -5.29 14.29
CA ILE A 154 6.35 -5.86 14.47
C ILE A 154 6.40 -7.24 13.84
N PHE A 155 7.28 -7.37 12.85
CA PHE A 155 7.60 -8.65 12.21
C PHE A 155 9.00 -9.08 12.62
N THR A 156 9.18 -10.37 12.88
CA THR A 156 10.51 -10.90 13.22
C THR A 156 10.83 -12.17 12.44
N GLN A 157 12.06 -12.23 11.94
CA GLN A 157 12.62 -13.41 11.27
C GLN A 157 13.98 -13.72 11.82
N GLU A 158 14.17 -14.96 12.26
CA GLU A 158 15.48 -15.47 12.60
C GLU A 158 16.21 -15.93 11.35
N VAL A 159 17.51 -15.63 11.26
CA VAL A 159 18.37 -16.05 10.16
C VAL A 159 19.68 -16.60 10.71
N ARG A 160 20.22 -17.64 10.07
CA ARG A 160 21.53 -18.20 10.35
C ARG A 160 22.50 -17.82 9.24
N GLY A 161 23.77 -17.61 9.58
CA GLY A 161 24.81 -17.22 8.64
C GLY A 161 25.19 -15.75 8.74
N THR A 162 26.20 -15.35 7.96
CA THR A 162 26.77 -14.00 7.93
C THR A 162 26.54 -13.36 6.55
N GLY A 163 26.31 -12.07 6.51
CA GLY A 163 26.06 -11.31 5.27
C GLY A 163 24.90 -10.34 5.43
N ASN A 164 24.77 -9.44 4.48
CA ASN A 164 23.70 -8.44 4.45
C ASN A 164 22.42 -9.09 3.90
N VAL A 165 21.33 -8.96 4.64
CA VAL A 165 20.01 -9.40 4.22
C VAL A 165 19.22 -8.18 3.77
N THR A 166 18.67 -8.24 2.56
CA THR A 166 17.73 -7.22 2.06
C THR A 166 16.32 -7.66 2.34
N CYS A 167 15.51 -6.75 2.89
CA CYS A 167 14.09 -6.97 3.12
C CYS A 167 13.30 -6.11 2.15
N VAL A 168 12.48 -6.73 1.32
CA VAL A 168 11.48 -6.06 0.48
C VAL A 168 10.15 -6.13 1.20
N ILE A 169 9.54 -4.98 1.45
CA ILE A 169 8.31 -4.88 2.22
C ILE A 169 7.28 -4.22 1.32
N GLU A 170 6.22 -4.95 1.06
CA GLU A 170 5.06 -4.46 0.31
C GLU A 170 3.87 -4.40 1.25
N TYR A 171 3.19 -3.29 1.28
CA TYR A 171 2.03 -3.10 2.15
C TYR A 171 1.09 -2.05 1.56
N GLN A 172 -0.16 -2.13 1.95
CA GLN A 172 -1.15 -1.09 1.68
C GLN A 172 -1.57 -0.47 3.00
N SER A 173 -1.55 0.86 3.08
CA SER A 173 -2.09 1.60 4.22
C SER A 173 -3.38 2.32 3.83
N CYS A 174 -4.40 2.18 4.65
CA CYS A 174 -5.70 2.81 4.42
C CYS A 174 -6.15 3.58 5.66
N ASN A 175 -6.89 4.66 5.44
CA ASN A 175 -7.76 5.27 6.44
C ASN A 175 -9.23 5.00 6.07
N ASP A 176 -10.17 5.69 6.69
CA ASP A 176 -11.60 5.48 6.41
C ASP A 176 -12.07 6.09 5.08
N GLN A 177 -11.23 6.90 4.45
CA GLN A 177 -11.57 7.60 3.20
C GLN A 177 -10.84 7.04 1.99
N MET A 178 -9.59 6.59 2.16
CA MET A 178 -8.73 6.19 1.06
C MET A 178 -7.69 5.15 1.45
N CYS A 179 -7.23 4.41 0.45
CA CYS A 179 -6.04 3.57 0.56
C CYS A 179 -4.89 4.22 -0.22
N MET A 180 -3.72 4.23 0.39
CA MET A 180 -2.50 4.62 -0.30
C MET A 180 -2.05 3.49 -1.23
N PRO A 181 -1.46 3.79 -2.39
CA PRO A 181 -0.81 2.76 -3.21
C PRO A 181 0.34 2.10 -2.43
N PRO A 182 0.61 0.83 -2.68
CA PRO A 182 1.71 0.10 -2.05
C PRO A 182 3.08 0.62 -2.46
#